data_c1f66b11edd0b923d997a05ec53a65a8
#
_entry.id   c1f66b11edd0b923d997a05ec53a65a8
#
_cell.length_a   1.000
_cell.length_b   1.000
_cell.length_c   1.000
_cell.angle_alpha   90.00
_cell.angle_beta   90.00
_cell.angle_gamma   90.00
#
_symmetry.space_group_name_H-M   'P 1'
#
loop_
_entity.id
_entity.type
_entity.pdbx_description
1 polymer ?
#
loop_
_entity_poly.entity_id
_entity_poly.type
_entity_poly.pdbx_seq_one_letter_code
_entity_poly.pdbx_strand_id
1 'polypeptide(L)'
;MGNIAILAGGDSTLLPKDHDVYVGVDGGCLKLLEQGLPLDIAVGDFDSVSETDLRQIRTQAKQVVQSVPEKNDTDLELALKVAFEAYPDAAVTVYGAFGGRLDHFLSNIFLPTDPDLAPYIEQIQLVDGQNRLIYRPAGCHEIQPDPAMSYVGFMPVGQGRLEITGAKYPLHQENYFLKAMYGSNEFLDQPIQVSLDRGYLVIVYSKDRG
;
A
#
# COMPACT_ATOMS: atom_id res chain seq x y z
N MET A 1 -8.75 -13.49 10.76
CA MET A 1 -7.89 -12.78 9.81
C MET A 1 -7.02 -11.84 10.62
N GLY A 2 -5.72 -11.94 10.51
CA GLY A 2 -4.80 -11.02 11.19
C GLY A 2 -4.76 -9.68 10.48
N ASN A 3 -4.45 -8.60 11.22
CA ASN A 3 -4.28 -7.26 10.70
C ASN A 3 -2.83 -6.82 10.92
N ILE A 4 -2.08 -6.56 9.85
CA ILE A 4 -0.65 -6.25 9.90
C ILE A 4 -0.43 -4.79 9.53
N ALA A 5 0.35 -4.07 10.35
CA ALA A 5 0.90 -2.77 9.99
C ALA A 5 2.35 -2.94 9.52
N ILE A 6 2.66 -2.42 8.33
CA ILE A 6 4.05 -2.26 7.86
C ILE A 6 4.38 -0.78 7.87
N LEU A 7 5.46 -0.38 8.54
CA LEU A 7 5.95 0.99 8.52
C LEU A 7 7.23 1.08 7.68
N ALA A 8 7.12 1.73 6.53
CA ALA A 8 8.25 2.10 5.68
C ALA A 8 8.93 3.39 6.16
N GLY A 9 10.09 3.71 5.58
CA GLY A 9 10.93 4.83 6.03
C GLY A 9 10.41 6.24 5.72
N GLY A 10 9.36 6.40 4.91
CA GLY A 10 8.80 7.69 4.52
C GLY A 10 8.12 8.46 5.65
N ASP A 11 7.48 9.59 5.32
CA ASP A 11 6.73 10.38 6.29
C ASP A 11 5.60 9.54 6.88
N SER A 12 5.59 9.41 8.20
CA SER A 12 4.60 8.62 8.91
C SER A 12 3.84 9.49 9.91
N THR A 13 2.53 9.38 9.86
CA THR A 13 1.64 9.79 10.94
C THR A 13 1.72 8.77 12.09
N LEU A 14 1.12 9.09 13.24
CA LEU A 14 0.95 8.14 14.33
C LEU A 14 0.16 6.92 13.83
N LEU A 15 0.71 5.73 14.06
CA LEU A 15 0.04 4.48 13.67
C LEU A 15 -1.04 4.11 14.68
N PRO A 16 -2.15 3.53 14.21
CA PRO A 16 -3.12 2.89 15.09
C PRO A 16 -2.48 1.78 15.94
N LYS A 17 -3.01 1.57 17.16
CA LYS A 17 -2.50 0.57 18.11
C LYS A 17 -3.29 -0.74 18.09
N ASP A 18 -4.10 -0.97 17.08
CA ASP A 18 -5.07 -2.05 16.95
C ASP A 18 -4.69 -3.12 15.90
N HIS A 19 -3.43 -3.11 15.46
CA HIS A 19 -2.89 -4.17 14.59
C HIS A 19 -2.38 -5.35 15.43
N ASP A 20 -2.50 -6.55 14.89
CA ASP A 20 -2.04 -7.77 15.52
C ASP A 20 -0.51 -7.94 15.41
N VAL A 21 0.08 -7.45 14.32
CA VAL A 21 1.51 -7.57 14.00
C VAL A 21 2.02 -6.23 13.46
N TYR A 22 3.22 -5.85 13.89
CA TYR A 22 3.92 -4.64 13.44
C TYR A 22 5.25 -5.00 12.79
N VAL A 23 5.42 -4.61 11.54
CA VAL A 23 6.63 -4.82 10.73
C VAL A 23 7.29 -3.47 10.46
N GLY A 24 8.55 -3.33 10.81
CA GLY A 24 9.35 -2.15 10.48
C GLY A 24 10.27 -2.42 9.30
N VAL A 25 10.38 -1.45 8.39
CA VAL A 25 11.28 -1.49 7.24
C VAL A 25 12.35 -0.41 7.43
N ASP A 26 13.61 -0.80 7.50
CA ASP A 26 14.76 0.09 7.75
C ASP A 26 14.53 1.08 8.90
N GLY A 27 14.60 2.39 8.62
CA GLY A 27 14.30 3.45 9.59
C GLY A 27 12.87 3.40 10.16
N GLY A 28 11.94 2.72 9.51
CA GLY A 28 10.59 2.47 10.01
C GLY A 28 10.59 1.66 11.31
N CYS A 29 11.60 0.80 11.53
CA CYS A 29 11.78 0.07 12.78
C CYS A 29 11.91 1.01 13.98
N LEU A 30 12.74 2.03 13.86
CA LEU A 30 12.96 3.02 14.92
C LEU A 30 11.70 3.84 15.20
N LYS A 31 11.00 4.24 14.13
CA LYS A 31 9.75 5.01 14.24
C LYS A 31 8.64 4.21 14.96
N LEU A 32 8.58 2.89 14.80
CA LEU A 32 7.68 2.04 15.59
C LEU A 32 8.06 2.08 17.07
N LEU A 33 9.34 1.90 17.38
CA LEU A 33 9.84 1.91 18.76
C LEU A 33 9.65 3.27 19.44
N GLU A 34 9.88 4.37 18.74
CA GLU A 34 9.63 5.74 19.20
C GLU A 34 8.16 5.99 19.55
N GLN A 35 7.23 5.36 18.84
CA GLN A 35 5.80 5.42 19.11
C GLN A 35 5.34 4.45 20.22
N GLY A 36 6.28 3.69 20.80
CA GLY A 36 5.96 2.66 21.82
C GLY A 36 5.14 1.51 21.29
N LEU A 37 5.26 1.22 19.98
CA LEU A 37 4.61 0.09 19.32
C LEU A 37 5.52 -1.15 19.33
N PRO A 38 4.96 -2.36 19.28
CA PRO A 38 5.74 -3.57 19.10
C PRO A 38 6.57 -3.52 17.81
N LEU A 39 7.69 -4.23 17.78
CA LEU A 39 8.45 -4.53 16.59
C LEU A 39 8.50 -6.06 16.46
N ASP A 40 7.51 -6.62 15.79
CA ASP A 40 7.42 -8.06 15.62
C ASP A 40 8.43 -8.55 14.60
N ILE A 41 8.53 -7.85 13.45
CA ILE A 41 9.47 -8.18 12.39
C ILE A 41 10.20 -6.90 11.97
N ALA A 42 11.52 -6.94 11.92
CA ALA A 42 12.37 -5.91 11.33
C ALA A 42 12.94 -6.41 10.00
N VAL A 43 12.79 -5.64 8.93
CA VAL A 43 13.24 -6.00 7.58
C VAL A 43 14.08 -4.86 7.00
N GLY A 44 15.21 -5.16 6.38
CA GLY A 44 16.04 -4.18 5.69
C GLY A 44 17.51 -4.57 5.62
N ASP A 45 18.32 -3.77 4.91
CA ASP A 45 19.78 -3.89 4.94
C ASP A 45 20.39 -3.07 6.08
N PHE A 46 19.61 -2.11 6.62
CA PHE A 46 19.96 -1.22 7.72
C PHE A 46 21.21 -0.36 7.48
N ASP A 47 21.55 -0.09 6.21
CA ASP A 47 22.74 0.68 5.83
C ASP A 47 22.69 2.14 6.29
N SER A 48 21.48 2.70 6.37
CA SER A 48 21.20 4.06 6.83
C SER A 48 21.05 4.21 8.35
N VAL A 49 21.10 3.09 9.10
CA VAL A 49 20.86 3.05 10.55
C VAL A 49 22.18 3.03 11.31
N SER A 50 22.30 3.81 12.40
CA SER A 50 23.51 3.79 13.23
C SER A 50 23.70 2.42 13.91
N GLU A 51 24.97 2.10 14.28
CA GLU A 51 25.23 0.85 15.02
C GLU A 51 24.49 0.75 16.36
N THR A 52 24.24 1.88 17.00
CA THR A 52 23.47 1.93 18.25
C THR A 52 22.02 1.60 18.01
N ASP A 53 21.44 2.19 16.98
CA ASP A 53 20.05 1.97 16.60
C ASP A 53 19.83 0.54 16.08
N LEU A 54 20.78 0.01 15.31
CA LEU A 54 20.73 -1.38 14.87
C LEU A 54 20.77 -2.37 16.04
N ARG A 55 21.56 -2.07 17.07
CA ARG A 55 21.55 -2.87 18.32
C ARG A 55 20.21 -2.78 19.02
N GLN A 56 19.58 -1.62 19.06
CA GLN A 56 18.24 -1.44 19.62
C GLN A 56 17.21 -2.25 18.84
N ILE A 57 17.19 -2.14 17.50
CA ILE A 57 16.31 -2.93 16.63
C ILE A 57 16.47 -4.42 16.92
N ARG A 58 17.71 -4.94 16.89
CA ARG A 58 17.98 -6.37 17.14
C ARG A 58 17.57 -6.86 18.53
N THR A 59 17.55 -5.97 19.51
CA THR A 59 17.15 -6.32 20.89
C THR A 59 15.64 -6.30 21.06
N GLN A 60 14.92 -5.44 20.33
CA GLN A 60 13.50 -5.22 20.51
C GLN A 60 12.64 -6.01 19.51
N ALA A 61 13.17 -6.32 18.33
CA ALA A 61 12.46 -7.11 17.33
C ALA A 61 12.36 -8.58 17.74
N LYS A 62 11.18 -9.19 17.53
CA LYS A 62 11.01 -10.65 17.71
C LYS A 62 11.71 -11.44 16.61
N GLN A 63 11.73 -10.88 15.39
CA GLN A 63 12.40 -11.45 14.22
C GLN A 63 13.13 -10.34 13.46
N VAL A 64 14.33 -10.62 12.98
CA VAL A 64 15.08 -9.71 12.09
C VAL A 64 15.38 -10.45 10.78
N VAL A 65 14.94 -9.87 9.68
CA VAL A 65 15.20 -10.34 8.32
C VAL A 65 16.14 -9.33 7.66
N GLN A 66 17.43 -9.65 7.67
CA GLN A 66 18.43 -8.80 7.06
C GLN A 66 18.51 -9.09 5.57
N SER A 67 18.25 -8.07 4.77
CA SER A 67 18.39 -8.16 3.31
C SER A 67 19.84 -8.00 2.89
N VAL A 68 20.18 -8.57 1.74
CA VAL A 68 21.46 -8.31 1.08
C VAL A 68 21.28 -7.16 0.07
N PRO A 69 22.27 -6.24 -0.07
CA PRO A 69 22.14 -5.10 -0.98
C PRO A 69 21.93 -5.47 -2.46
N GLU A 70 22.34 -6.65 -2.86
CA GLU A 70 22.33 -7.15 -4.26
C GLU A 70 21.04 -7.91 -4.62
N LYS A 71 19.92 -7.69 -3.91
CA LYS A 71 18.63 -8.31 -4.23
C LYS A 71 17.85 -7.51 -5.29
N ASN A 72 16.91 -8.19 -5.94
CA ASN A 72 16.00 -7.55 -6.90
C ASN A 72 14.82 -6.82 -6.22
N ASP A 73 14.48 -7.21 -4.98
CA ASP A 73 13.35 -6.66 -4.24
C ASP A 73 13.74 -5.38 -3.48
N THR A 74 12.84 -4.43 -3.40
CA THR A 74 12.92 -3.36 -2.39
C THR A 74 12.68 -3.93 -1.00
N ASP A 75 13.10 -3.20 0.06
CA ASP A 75 12.87 -3.68 1.44
C ASP A 75 11.39 -3.75 1.81
N LEU A 76 10.54 -2.93 1.19
CA LEU A 76 9.10 -3.03 1.35
C LEU A 76 8.53 -4.28 0.66
N GLU A 77 8.96 -4.61 -0.56
CA GLU A 77 8.56 -5.85 -1.24
C GLU A 77 8.96 -7.07 -0.41
N LEU A 78 10.19 -7.09 0.10
CA LEU A 78 10.64 -8.16 0.99
C LEU A 78 9.80 -8.24 2.28
N ALA A 79 9.48 -7.09 2.89
CA ALA A 79 8.66 -7.06 4.11
C ALA A 79 7.24 -7.61 3.85
N LEU A 80 6.65 -7.30 2.71
CA LEU A 80 5.35 -7.86 2.30
C LEU A 80 5.43 -9.36 2.07
N LYS A 81 6.46 -9.86 1.37
CA LYS A 81 6.67 -11.30 1.15
C LYS A 81 6.83 -12.04 2.47
N VAL A 82 7.65 -11.54 3.38
CA VAL A 82 7.83 -12.12 4.73
C VAL A 82 6.52 -12.12 5.54
N ALA A 83 5.74 -11.03 5.44
CA ALA A 83 4.46 -10.92 6.11
C ALA A 83 3.45 -11.97 5.58
N PHE A 84 3.34 -12.13 4.26
CA PHE A 84 2.41 -13.09 3.66
C PHE A 84 2.89 -14.55 3.79
N GLU A 85 4.19 -14.80 3.85
CA GLU A 85 4.71 -16.13 4.17
C GLU A 85 4.27 -16.58 5.58
N ALA A 86 4.32 -15.66 6.55
CA ALA A 86 3.93 -15.96 7.93
C ALA A 86 2.40 -15.90 8.14
N TYR A 87 1.69 -15.03 7.39
CA TYR A 87 0.27 -14.73 7.58
C TYR A 87 -0.46 -14.57 6.22
N PRO A 88 -0.68 -15.64 5.45
CA PRO A 88 -1.18 -15.55 4.07
C PRO A 88 -2.59 -14.96 3.93
N ASP A 89 -3.40 -15.00 4.99
CA ASP A 89 -4.77 -14.47 4.99
C ASP A 89 -4.89 -13.10 5.69
N ALA A 90 -3.76 -12.44 6.01
CA ALA A 90 -3.79 -11.17 6.73
C ALA A 90 -4.14 -10.00 5.80
N ALA A 91 -4.86 -9.01 6.35
CA ALA A 91 -4.96 -7.69 5.75
C ALA A 91 -3.70 -6.87 6.13
N VAL A 92 -3.04 -6.29 5.13
CA VAL A 92 -1.80 -5.54 5.32
C VAL A 92 -2.00 -4.06 5.00
N THR A 93 -1.74 -3.21 5.98
CA THR A 93 -1.72 -1.76 5.82
C THR A 93 -0.29 -1.24 5.86
N VAL A 94 0.15 -0.61 4.77
CA VAL A 94 1.48 -0.02 4.64
C VAL A 94 1.39 1.48 4.93
N TYR A 95 2.17 1.93 5.89
CA TYR A 95 2.35 3.32 6.29
C TYR A 95 3.73 3.82 5.86
N GLY A 96 3.86 5.12 5.57
CA GLY A 96 5.13 5.72 5.16
C GLY A 96 5.63 5.27 3.78
N ALA A 97 4.72 4.77 2.92
CA ALA A 97 5.03 4.37 1.55
C ALA A 97 4.98 5.52 0.54
N PHE A 98 4.39 6.66 0.93
CA PHE A 98 4.28 7.85 0.09
C PHE A 98 5.35 8.88 0.43
N GLY A 99 5.71 9.71 -0.58
CA GLY A 99 6.76 10.73 -0.42
C GLY A 99 8.18 10.19 -0.59
N GLY A 100 9.17 11.04 -0.27
CA GLY A 100 10.59 10.69 -0.39
C GLY A 100 11.08 10.56 -1.84
N ARG A 101 11.89 9.57 -2.11
CA ARG A 101 12.42 9.29 -3.46
C ARG A 101 11.31 8.84 -4.40
N LEU A 102 11.22 9.46 -5.57
CA LEU A 102 10.16 9.19 -6.54
C LEU A 102 10.21 7.75 -7.11
N ASP A 103 11.40 7.19 -7.30
CA ASP A 103 11.58 5.81 -7.76
C ASP A 103 10.99 4.80 -6.75
N HIS A 104 11.25 4.97 -5.45
CA HIS A 104 10.64 4.16 -4.40
C HIS A 104 9.12 4.34 -4.33
N PHE A 105 8.65 5.59 -4.44
CA PHE A 105 7.21 5.87 -4.48
C PHE A 105 6.51 5.15 -5.64
N LEU A 106 7.09 5.17 -6.83
CA LEU A 106 6.54 4.47 -8.00
C LEU A 106 6.59 2.94 -7.82
N SER A 107 7.68 2.39 -7.28
CA SER A 107 7.74 0.96 -6.96
C SER A 107 6.63 0.55 -5.99
N ASN A 108 6.37 1.37 -4.96
CA ASN A 108 5.31 1.11 -4.00
C ASN A 108 3.91 1.13 -4.63
N ILE A 109 3.65 1.98 -5.64
CA ILE A 109 2.37 1.98 -6.37
C ILE A 109 2.21 0.71 -7.23
N PHE A 110 3.31 0.21 -7.78
CA PHE A 110 3.29 -0.92 -8.71
C PHE A 110 3.63 -2.27 -8.08
N LEU A 111 3.51 -2.40 -6.75
CA LEU A 111 3.71 -3.67 -6.02
C LEU A 111 3.09 -4.90 -6.69
N PRO A 112 1.85 -4.83 -7.28
CA PRO A 112 1.26 -6.01 -7.94
C PRO A 112 1.96 -6.46 -9.22
N THR A 113 2.98 -5.75 -9.71
CA THR A 113 3.81 -6.23 -10.83
C THR A 113 4.78 -7.32 -10.41
N ASP A 114 5.07 -7.42 -9.10
CA ASP A 114 5.80 -8.55 -8.54
C ASP A 114 4.90 -9.80 -8.54
N PRO A 115 5.30 -10.90 -9.20
CA PRO A 115 4.50 -12.12 -9.29
C PRO A 115 4.25 -12.79 -7.93
N ASP A 116 5.13 -12.60 -6.95
CA ASP A 116 4.99 -13.16 -5.61
C ASP A 116 3.98 -12.36 -4.78
N LEU A 117 3.78 -11.06 -5.07
CA LEU A 117 2.80 -10.20 -4.40
C LEU A 117 1.45 -10.14 -5.14
N ALA A 118 1.43 -10.42 -6.44
CA ALA A 118 0.22 -10.40 -7.25
C ALA A 118 -0.98 -11.19 -6.66
N PRO A 119 -0.79 -12.38 -6.04
CA PRO A 119 -1.88 -13.13 -5.42
C PRO A 119 -2.53 -12.43 -4.22
N TYR A 120 -1.82 -11.48 -3.58
CA TYR A 120 -2.22 -10.83 -2.32
C TYR A 120 -2.69 -9.40 -2.50
N ILE A 121 -2.84 -8.90 -3.75
CA ILE A 121 -3.07 -7.48 -4.02
C ILE A 121 -4.34 -6.92 -3.36
N GLU A 122 -5.38 -7.73 -3.20
CA GLU A 122 -6.62 -7.29 -2.55
C GLU A 122 -6.48 -7.16 -1.02
N GLN A 123 -5.42 -7.74 -0.44
CA GLN A 123 -5.12 -7.69 0.99
C GLN A 123 -4.20 -6.52 1.34
N ILE A 124 -3.60 -5.85 0.35
CA ILE A 124 -2.65 -4.74 0.53
C ILE A 124 -3.35 -3.41 0.36
N GLN A 125 -3.13 -2.50 1.32
CA GLN A 125 -3.44 -1.09 1.17
C GLN A 125 -2.26 -0.22 1.63
N LEU A 126 -2.07 0.92 0.96
CA LEU A 126 -1.10 1.94 1.35
C LEU A 126 -1.86 3.16 1.85
N VAL A 127 -1.46 3.72 2.98
CA VAL A 127 -2.18 4.85 3.58
C VAL A 127 -1.24 5.93 4.11
N ASP A 128 -1.73 7.18 4.04
CA ASP A 128 -1.22 8.32 4.79
C ASP A 128 -2.37 9.23 5.27
N GLY A 129 -2.07 10.42 5.74
CA GLY A 129 -3.08 11.38 6.23
C GLY A 129 -4.04 11.90 5.15
N GLN A 130 -3.73 11.74 3.86
CA GLN A 130 -4.47 12.30 2.73
C GLN A 130 -4.89 11.28 1.69
N ASN A 131 -4.24 10.11 1.67
CA ASN A 131 -4.40 9.12 0.61
C ASN A 131 -4.61 7.73 1.19
N ARG A 132 -5.43 6.95 0.51
CA ARG A 132 -5.56 5.50 0.68
C ARG A 132 -5.56 4.87 -0.69
N LEU A 133 -4.64 3.97 -0.92
CA LEU A 133 -4.50 3.24 -2.17
C LEU A 133 -4.80 1.76 -1.93
N ILE A 134 -5.65 1.20 -2.77
CA ILE A 134 -5.99 -0.24 -2.80
C ILE A 134 -5.88 -0.77 -4.22
N TYR A 135 -5.89 -2.09 -4.35
CA TYR A 135 -5.79 -2.76 -5.65
C TYR A 135 -6.98 -3.68 -5.89
N ARG A 136 -7.31 -3.90 -7.18
CA ARG A 136 -8.27 -4.92 -7.61
C ARG A 136 -7.73 -5.61 -8.86
N PRO A 137 -7.84 -6.94 -8.96
CA PRO A 137 -7.52 -7.66 -10.20
C PRO A 137 -8.54 -7.30 -11.30
N ALA A 138 -8.30 -7.76 -12.52
CA ALA A 138 -9.31 -7.71 -13.57
C ALA A 138 -10.61 -8.39 -13.11
N GLY A 139 -11.74 -7.81 -13.49
CA GLY A 139 -13.07 -8.26 -13.05
C GLY A 139 -14.03 -7.09 -12.83
N CYS A 140 -15.17 -7.40 -12.23
CA CYS A 140 -16.19 -6.43 -11.82
C CYS A 140 -16.11 -6.23 -10.31
N HIS A 141 -16.02 -4.98 -9.86
CA HIS A 141 -15.85 -4.65 -8.45
C HIS A 141 -16.80 -3.53 -8.04
N GLU A 142 -17.34 -3.66 -6.85
CA GLU A 142 -18.07 -2.61 -6.16
C GLU A 142 -17.13 -1.86 -5.22
N ILE A 143 -16.98 -0.57 -5.47
CA ILE A 143 -16.07 0.30 -4.73
C ILE A 143 -16.88 1.13 -3.75
N GLN A 144 -16.65 0.89 -2.46
CA GLN A 144 -17.36 1.57 -1.38
C GLN A 144 -16.79 2.97 -1.13
N PRO A 145 -17.62 3.96 -0.78
CA PRO A 145 -17.14 5.27 -0.36
C PRO A 145 -16.34 5.16 0.94
N ASP A 146 -15.31 5.99 1.05
CA ASP A 146 -14.59 6.22 2.30
C ASP A 146 -14.99 7.61 2.84
N PRO A 147 -15.70 7.69 4.00
CA PRO A 147 -16.19 8.96 4.53
C PRO A 147 -15.08 9.97 4.90
N ALA A 148 -13.84 9.49 5.08
CA ALA A 148 -12.69 10.34 5.39
C ALA A 148 -12.05 10.96 4.14
N MET A 149 -12.46 10.55 2.92
CA MET A 149 -11.88 10.94 1.65
C MET A 149 -12.92 11.65 0.75
N SER A 150 -12.47 12.64 -0.02
CA SER A 150 -13.34 13.46 -0.87
C SER A 150 -13.39 12.96 -2.31
N TYR A 151 -12.30 12.38 -2.77
CA TYR A 151 -12.11 12.00 -4.17
C TYR A 151 -11.73 10.52 -4.29
N VAL A 152 -12.04 9.95 -5.45
CA VAL A 152 -11.55 8.63 -5.86
C VAL A 152 -10.98 8.69 -7.27
N GLY A 153 -9.88 8.02 -7.49
CA GLY A 153 -9.24 7.91 -8.80
C GLY A 153 -9.02 6.45 -9.16
N PHE A 154 -9.00 6.16 -10.46
CA PHE A 154 -8.86 4.83 -11.03
C PHE A 154 -7.72 4.80 -12.03
N MET A 155 -6.71 3.96 -11.80
CA MET A 155 -5.57 3.78 -12.67
C MET A 155 -5.50 2.33 -13.14
N PRO A 156 -5.97 2.04 -14.36
CA PRO A 156 -5.80 0.71 -14.94
C PRO A 156 -4.33 0.49 -15.31
N VAL A 157 -3.76 -0.63 -14.86
CA VAL A 157 -2.40 -1.06 -15.18
C VAL A 157 -2.47 -2.25 -16.12
N GLY A 158 -1.78 -2.15 -17.25
CA GLY A 158 -1.85 -3.10 -18.36
C GLY A 158 -2.63 -2.54 -19.55
N GLN A 159 -3.13 -3.44 -20.40
CA GLN A 159 -3.86 -3.10 -21.63
C GLN A 159 -5.38 -3.31 -21.49
N GLY A 160 -5.88 -3.28 -20.26
CA GLY A 160 -7.31 -3.48 -19.98
C GLY A 160 -8.13 -2.23 -20.27
N ARG A 161 -9.39 -2.46 -20.65
CA ARG A 161 -10.38 -1.40 -20.81
C ARG A 161 -11.15 -1.25 -19.49
N LEU A 162 -11.17 -0.04 -18.97
CA LEU A 162 -11.88 0.32 -17.76
C LEU A 162 -13.28 0.86 -18.10
N GLU A 163 -14.30 0.40 -17.37
CA GLU A 163 -15.61 1.03 -17.31
C GLU A 163 -15.91 1.46 -15.88
N ILE A 164 -16.59 2.61 -15.72
CA ILE A 164 -16.94 3.21 -14.43
C ILE A 164 -18.42 3.62 -14.47
N THR A 165 -19.22 3.11 -13.54
CA THR A 165 -20.64 3.48 -13.39
C THR A 165 -20.95 3.88 -11.94
N GLY A 166 -21.98 4.71 -11.76
CA GLY A 166 -22.38 5.17 -10.42
C GLY A 166 -21.48 6.28 -9.82
N ALA A 167 -20.52 6.77 -10.58
CA ALA A 167 -19.64 7.87 -10.20
C ALA A 167 -20.11 9.20 -10.79
N LYS A 168 -19.64 10.31 -10.24
CA LYS A 168 -19.91 11.66 -10.77
C LYS A 168 -19.44 11.81 -12.22
N TYR A 169 -18.29 11.20 -12.57
CA TYR A 169 -17.73 11.16 -13.91
C TYR A 169 -17.65 9.71 -14.40
N PRO A 170 -18.74 9.17 -14.99
CA PRO A 170 -18.78 7.80 -15.48
C PRO A 170 -17.96 7.64 -16.76
N LEU A 171 -17.46 6.43 -17.00
CA LEU A 171 -16.71 6.06 -18.19
C LEU A 171 -17.39 4.83 -18.83
N HIS A 172 -17.94 5.01 -20.04
CA HIS A 172 -18.64 3.99 -20.81
C HIS A 172 -18.07 3.87 -22.21
N GLN A 173 -18.58 2.94 -23.00
CA GLN A 173 -18.15 2.75 -24.36
C GLN A 173 -18.32 4.01 -25.23
N GLU A 174 -19.41 4.73 -25.04
CA GLU A 174 -19.80 5.89 -25.83
C GLU A 174 -18.95 7.14 -25.55
N ASN A 175 -18.44 7.25 -24.32
CA ASN A 175 -17.61 8.39 -23.90
C ASN A 175 -16.17 7.99 -23.57
N TYR A 176 -15.73 6.80 -24.01
CA TYR A 176 -14.42 6.26 -23.68
C TYR A 176 -13.28 7.13 -24.23
N PHE A 177 -12.32 7.43 -23.38
CA PHE A 177 -11.04 8.03 -23.74
C PHE A 177 -9.91 7.36 -22.95
N LEU A 178 -8.77 7.18 -23.57
CA LEU A 178 -7.65 6.51 -22.95
C LEU A 178 -6.85 7.47 -22.06
N LYS A 179 -6.72 7.13 -20.78
CA LYS A 179 -5.82 7.78 -19.81
C LYS A 179 -5.15 6.77 -18.91
N ALA A 180 -3.96 7.12 -18.42
CA ALA A 180 -3.28 6.34 -17.40
C ALA A 180 -3.98 6.47 -16.02
N MET A 181 -4.57 7.64 -15.73
CA MET A 181 -5.25 7.90 -14.46
C MET A 181 -6.55 8.69 -14.69
N TYR A 182 -7.66 8.15 -14.23
CA TYR A 182 -8.96 8.81 -14.18
C TYR A 182 -9.17 9.36 -12.76
N GLY A 183 -8.55 10.51 -12.49
CA GLY A 183 -8.53 11.14 -11.18
C GLY A 183 -9.70 12.07 -10.91
N SER A 184 -9.81 12.52 -9.66
CA SER A 184 -10.80 13.51 -9.18
C SER A 184 -12.25 13.11 -9.43
N ASN A 185 -12.54 11.82 -9.44
CA ASN A 185 -13.92 11.34 -9.43
C ASN A 185 -14.49 11.41 -8.01
N GLU A 186 -15.78 11.37 -7.90
CA GLU A 186 -16.49 11.48 -6.62
C GLU A 186 -17.59 10.42 -6.55
N PHE A 187 -17.84 9.96 -5.32
CA PHE A 187 -19.01 9.14 -5.03
C PHE A 187 -20.26 10.03 -5.05
N LEU A 188 -21.32 9.49 -5.58
CA LEU A 188 -22.67 9.97 -5.38
C LEU A 188 -23.26 9.26 -4.13
N ASP A 189 -24.56 9.15 -4.02
CA ASP A 189 -25.21 8.49 -2.87
C ASP A 189 -25.17 6.94 -2.91
N GLN A 190 -24.22 6.36 -3.66
CA GLN A 190 -24.12 4.92 -3.88
C GLN A 190 -22.66 4.48 -4.14
N PRO A 191 -22.34 3.19 -4.00
CA PRO A 191 -21.06 2.63 -4.42
C PRO A 191 -20.81 2.80 -5.93
N ILE A 192 -19.54 2.91 -6.30
CA ILE A 192 -19.13 2.96 -7.70
C ILE A 192 -18.88 1.53 -8.18
N GLN A 193 -19.44 1.19 -9.34
CA GLN A 193 -19.15 -0.06 -10.02
C GLN A 193 -18.05 0.16 -11.05
N VAL A 194 -17.03 -0.68 -11.02
CA VAL A 194 -15.94 -0.66 -12.01
C VAL A 194 -15.81 -2.04 -12.65
N SER A 195 -15.47 -2.06 -13.93
CA SER A 195 -15.05 -3.29 -14.60
C SER A 195 -13.75 -3.07 -15.37
N LEU A 196 -12.84 -4.04 -15.29
CA LEU A 196 -11.57 -4.06 -16.00
C LEU A 196 -11.41 -5.45 -16.66
N ASP A 197 -11.18 -5.50 -17.96
CA ASP A 197 -11.10 -6.78 -18.68
C ASP A 197 -9.73 -7.47 -18.58
N ARG A 198 -8.64 -6.73 -18.32
CA ARG A 198 -7.27 -7.25 -18.19
C ARG A 198 -6.38 -6.38 -17.30
N GLY A 199 -5.36 -7.01 -16.69
CA GLY A 199 -4.42 -6.33 -15.81
C GLY A 199 -4.95 -6.20 -14.39
N TYR A 200 -4.68 -5.09 -13.73
CA TYR A 200 -5.21 -4.76 -12.41
C TYR A 200 -5.51 -3.26 -12.30
N LEU A 201 -6.32 -2.92 -11.33
CA LEU A 201 -6.74 -1.55 -11.07
C LEU A 201 -6.11 -1.05 -9.77
N VAL A 202 -5.44 0.08 -9.84
CA VAL A 202 -5.06 0.87 -8.67
C VAL A 202 -6.17 1.87 -8.39
N ILE A 203 -6.71 1.87 -7.18
CA ILE A 203 -7.78 2.76 -6.74
C ILE A 203 -7.21 3.66 -5.66
N VAL A 204 -7.29 4.97 -5.89
CA VAL A 204 -6.75 5.98 -4.99
C VAL A 204 -7.89 6.81 -4.42
N TYR A 205 -8.13 6.69 -3.13
CA TYR A 205 -8.94 7.64 -2.40
C TYR A 205 -8.05 8.80 -1.94
N SER A 206 -8.54 10.02 -2.02
CA SER A 206 -7.77 11.19 -1.60
C SER A 206 -8.65 12.32 -1.09
N LYS A 207 -8.01 13.26 -0.38
CA LYS A 207 -8.61 14.52 0.06
C LYS A 207 -7.60 15.65 -0.03
N ASP A 208 -8.09 16.87 -0.15
CA ASP A 208 -7.23 18.06 -0.12
C ASP A 208 -6.56 18.23 1.26
N ARG A 209 -5.45 18.95 1.27
CA ARG A 209 -4.86 19.42 2.52
C ARG A 209 -5.82 20.44 3.14
N GLY A 210 -6.25 20.16 4.35
CA GLY A 210 -7.01 21.12 5.15
C GLY A 210 -6.13 22.26 5.66
#